data_5ca59bbc8671d77d688ff8a81772d000
#
_entry.id   5ca59bbc8671d77d688ff8a81772d000
#
_cell.length_a   1.000
_cell.length_b   1.000
_cell.length_c   1.000
_cell.angle_alpha   90.00
_cell.angle_beta   90.00
_cell.angle_gamma   90.00
#
_symmetry.space_group_name_H-M   'P 1'
#
loop_
_entity.id
_entity.type
_entity.pdbx_description
1 polymer ?
#
loop_
_entity_poly.entity_id
_entity_poly.type
_entity_poly.pdbx_seq_one_letter_code
_entity_poly.pdbx_strand_id
1 'polypeptide(L)'
;MKEIKAKINNPLSDLISDEIFDLLESQGLIDDKAVRDYQIRKKFKQLRASKISAGDAIDAIREDYPYLQFDTIRKIVYQISK
;
A
#
# COMPACT_ATOMS: atom_id res chain seq x y z
N MET A 1 21.72 17.72 8.90
CA MET A 1 21.30 17.64 8.67
C MET A 1 20.65 17.45 8.31
N LYS A 2 20.50 17.27 7.95
CA LYS A 2 19.94 17.19 7.61
C LYS A 2 19.15 16.77 7.21
N GLU A 3 18.89 16.57 6.80
CA GLU A 3 18.27 16.28 6.41
C GLU A 3 17.55 15.79 6.11
N ILE A 4 17.35 15.94 5.95
CA ILE A 4 16.70 15.47 5.63
C ILE A 4 16.26 14.90 4.99
N LYS A 5 16.38 14.52 4.77
CA LYS A 5 16.08 13.95 4.12
C LYS A 5 15.21 13.44 3.83
N ALA A 6 15.51 13.88 3.50
CA ALA A 6 14.38 13.57 2.84
C ALA A 6 13.95 12.30 3.10
N LYS A 7 13.09 12.15 3.28
CA LYS A 7 12.74 11.02 3.59
C LYS A 7 12.47 10.23 2.47
N ILE A 8 13.09 9.11 2.40
CA ILE A 8 12.76 8.14 1.44
C ILE A 8 11.44 7.55 1.81
N ASN A 9 10.51 7.64 0.92
CA ASN A 9 9.22 7.06 1.15
C ASN A 9 9.23 5.64 0.61
N ASN A 10 9.55 4.69 1.47
CA ASN A 10 9.64 3.28 1.08
C ASN A 10 8.36 2.56 1.53
N PRO A 11 7.36 2.44 0.65
CA PRO A 11 6.13 1.76 1.03
C PRO A 11 6.28 0.26 1.25
N LEU A 12 7.45 -0.27 0.90
CA LEU A 12 7.73 -1.70 1.09
C LEU A 12 8.75 -1.90 2.20
N SER A 13 8.78 -0.99 3.17
CA SER A 13 9.82 -1.02 4.22
C SER A 13 9.77 -2.29 5.05
N ASP A 14 8.64 -2.98 5.09
CA ASP A 14 8.56 -4.23 5.81
C ASP A 14 9.05 -5.43 4.97
N LEU A 15 9.39 -5.19 3.72
CA LEU A 15 9.89 -6.25 2.83
C LEU A 15 11.33 -6.03 2.40
N ILE A 16 11.69 -4.80 2.11
CA ILE A 16 13.03 -4.50 1.62
C ILE A 16 13.51 -3.22 2.27
N SER A 17 14.85 -3.07 2.33
CA SER A 17 15.44 -1.87 2.90
C SER A 17 15.24 -0.67 2.00
N ASP A 18 15.44 0.51 2.58
CA ASP A 18 15.32 1.74 1.81
C ASP A 18 16.32 1.79 0.67
N GLU A 19 17.54 1.30 0.90
CA GLU A 19 18.55 1.30 -0.15
C GLU A 19 18.13 0.41 -1.32
N ILE A 20 17.59 -0.75 -1.01
CA ILE A 20 17.13 -1.66 -2.06
C ILE A 20 15.95 -1.06 -2.80
N PHE A 21 15.01 -0.48 -2.07
CA PHE A 21 13.86 0.14 -2.72
C PHE A 21 14.31 1.25 -3.66
N ASP A 22 15.21 2.11 -3.18
CA ASP A 22 15.70 3.21 -3.99
C ASP A 22 16.40 2.72 -5.25
N LEU A 23 17.21 1.66 -5.11
CA LEU A 23 17.88 1.08 -6.25
C LEU A 23 16.91 0.55 -7.28
N LEU A 24 15.91 -0.21 -6.83
CA LEU A 24 14.92 -0.77 -7.74
C LEU A 24 14.11 0.31 -8.42
N GLU A 25 13.74 1.35 -7.67
CA GLU A 25 12.97 2.44 -8.23
C GLU A 25 13.77 3.17 -9.30
N SER A 26 15.04 3.42 -9.03
CA SER A 26 15.88 4.12 -9.99
C SER A 26 16.11 3.31 -11.26
N GLN A 27 15.95 1.99 -11.18
CA GLN A 27 16.07 1.12 -12.34
C GLN A 27 14.73 0.91 -13.04
N GLY A 28 13.68 1.52 -12.55
CA GLY A 28 12.35 1.35 -13.13
C GLY A 28 11.74 -0.01 -12.87
N LEU A 29 12.14 -0.67 -11.79
CA LEU A 29 11.68 -2.01 -11.48
C LEU A 29 10.56 -2.04 -10.45
N ILE A 30 10.09 -0.86 -10.01
CA ILE A 30 8.98 -0.79 -9.07
C ILE A 30 7.70 -0.51 -9.85
N ASP A 31 6.73 -1.39 -9.68
CA ASP A 31 5.41 -1.22 -10.30
C ASP A 31 4.52 -0.45 -9.33
N ASP A 32 4.22 0.80 -9.65
CA ASP A 32 3.45 1.66 -8.77
C ASP A 32 2.07 1.10 -8.46
N LYS A 33 1.44 0.46 -9.44
CA LYS A 33 0.13 -0.13 -9.21
C LYS A 33 0.22 -1.29 -8.24
N ALA A 34 1.23 -2.13 -8.40
CA ALA A 34 1.41 -3.26 -7.50
C ALA A 34 1.73 -2.79 -6.09
N VAL A 35 2.52 -1.74 -5.97
CA VAL A 35 2.84 -1.17 -4.66
C VAL A 35 1.57 -0.63 -4.01
N ARG A 36 0.76 0.11 -4.78
CA ARG A 36 -0.50 0.64 -4.26
C ARG A 36 -1.39 -0.49 -3.76
N ASP A 37 -1.54 -1.53 -4.58
CA ASP A 37 -2.42 -2.65 -4.20
C ASP A 37 -1.90 -3.35 -2.96
N TYR A 38 -0.57 -3.48 -2.84
CA TYR A 38 0.02 -4.07 -1.64
C TYR A 38 -0.32 -3.23 -0.40
N GLN A 39 -0.19 -1.92 -0.51
CA GLN A 39 -0.51 -1.04 0.62
C GLN A 39 -1.98 -1.11 0.98
N ILE A 40 -2.85 -1.19 -0.01
CA ILE A 40 -4.29 -1.30 0.24
C ILE A 40 -4.58 -2.59 0.99
N ARG A 41 -4.00 -3.71 0.56
CA ARG A 41 -4.22 -4.99 1.24
C ARG A 41 -3.67 -4.95 2.66
N LYS A 42 -2.52 -4.31 2.85
CA LYS A 42 -1.92 -4.21 4.17
C LYS A 42 -2.81 -3.41 5.10
N LYS A 43 -3.32 -2.28 4.63
CA LYS A 43 -4.20 -1.46 5.43
C LYS A 43 -5.49 -2.19 5.76
N PHE A 44 -6.04 -2.91 4.80
CA PHE A 44 -7.25 -3.70 5.03
C PHE A 44 -7.03 -4.70 6.15
N LYS A 45 -5.91 -5.42 6.13
CA LYS A 45 -5.61 -6.39 7.19
C LYS A 45 -5.51 -5.71 8.55
N GLN A 46 -4.88 -4.54 8.60
CA GLN A 46 -4.75 -3.81 9.86
C GLN A 46 -6.11 -3.40 10.39
N LEU A 47 -6.99 -2.91 9.52
CA LEU A 47 -8.32 -2.49 9.94
C LEU A 47 -9.15 -3.69 10.40
N ARG A 48 -9.06 -4.80 9.69
CA ARG A 48 -9.78 -6.00 10.10
C ARG A 48 -9.27 -6.52 11.43
N ALA A 49 -7.97 -6.42 11.67
CA ALA A 49 -7.40 -6.83 12.95
C ALA A 49 -7.92 -5.99 14.10
N SER A 50 -8.32 -4.75 13.81
CA SER A 50 -8.93 -3.86 14.79
C SER A 50 -10.44 -4.07 14.89
N LYS A 51 -10.95 -5.14 14.31
CA LYS A 51 -12.36 -5.54 14.41
C LYS A 51 -13.30 -4.60 13.65
N ILE A 52 -12.75 -3.93 12.64
CA ILE A 52 -13.56 -3.11 11.76
C ILE A 52 -14.12 -4.01 10.67
N SER A 53 -15.40 -3.86 10.37
CA SER A 53 -16.03 -4.71 9.36
C SER A 53 -15.39 -4.51 8.01
N ALA A 54 -15.52 -5.50 7.13
CA ALA A 54 -14.91 -5.43 5.81
C ALA A 54 -15.42 -4.22 5.02
N GLY A 55 -16.72 -3.96 5.07
CA GLY A 55 -17.27 -2.81 4.36
C GLY A 55 -16.74 -1.49 4.89
N ASP A 56 -16.69 -1.36 6.21
CA ASP A 56 -16.16 -0.13 6.81
C ASP A 56 -14.68 0.03 6.53
N ALA A 57 -13.94 -1.08 6.51
CA ALA A 57 -12.51 -1.02 6.20
C ALA A 57 -12.30 -0.53 4.77
N ILE A 58 -13.11 -1.02 3.82
CA ILE A 58 -13.00 -0.59 2.44
C ILE A 58 -13.36 0.89 2.32
N ASP A 59 -14.39 1.34 3.04
CA ASP A 59 -14.76 2.75 3.02
C ASP A 59 -13.63 3.63 3.57
N ALA A 60 -12.95 3.17 4.62
CA ALA A 60 -11.83 3.92 5.17
C ALA A 60 -10.68 4.01 4.17
N ILE A 61 -10.43 2.93 3.44
CA ILE A 61 -9.38 2.93 2.43
C ILE A 61 -9.73 3.90 1.31
N ARG A 62 -11.00 4.00 0.96
CA ARG A 62 -11.41 4.94 -0.10
C ARG A 62 -11.10 6.39 0.26
N GLU A 63 -11.03 6.71 1.52
CA GLU A 63 -10.65 8.08 1.90
C GLU A 63 -9.22 8.40 1.48
N ASP A 64 -8.36 7.39 1.46
CA ASP A 64 -6.98 7.58 1.00
C ASP A 64 -6.87 7.49 -0.52
N TYR A 65 -7.79 6.77 -1.15
CA TYR A 65 -7.77 6.54 -2.59
C TYR A 65 -9.12 6.90 -3.20
N PRO A 66 -9.49 8.18 -3.15
CA PRO A 66 -10.83 8.58 -3.58
C PRO A 66 -11.13 8.32 -5.06
N TYR A 67 -10.08 8.12 -5.85
CA TYR A 67 -10.27 7.81 -7.27
C TYR A 67 -10.60 6.34 -7.51
N LEU A 68 -10.56 5.50 -6.46
CA LEU A 68 -10.92 4.09 -6.60
C LEU A 68 -12.33 3.87 -6.07
N GLN A 69 -13.07 3.03 -6.78
CA GLN A 69 -14.42 2.70 -6.38
C GLN A 69 -14.42 1.58 -5.35
N PHE A 70 -15.52 1.47 -4.62
CA PHE A 70 -15.67 0.44 -3.60
C PHE A 70 -15.36 -0.95 -4.15
N ASP A 71 -15.95 -1.29 -5.30
CA ASP A 71 -15.75 -2.61 -5.88
C ASP A 71 -14.31 -2.84 -6.28
N THR A 72 -13.64 -1.80 -6.74
CA THR A 72 -12.23 -1.93 -7.11
C THR A 72 -11.39 -2.30 -5.91
N ILE A 73 -11.60 -1.60 -4.80
CA ILE A 73 -10.84 -1.90 -3.58
C ILE A 73 -11.22 -3.28 -3.07
N ARG A 74 -12.50 -3.62 -3.11
CA ARG A 74 -12.93 -4.94 -2.67
C ARG A 74 -12.22 -6.04 -3.43
N LYS A 75 -12.09 -5.88 -4.74
CA LYS A 75 -11.39 -6.87 -5.55
C LYS A 75 -9.91 -6.95 -5.19
N ILE A 76 -9.31 -5.79 -4.92
CA ILE A 76 -7.90 -5.77 -4.55
C ILE A 76 -7.65 -6.52 -3.25
N VAL A 77 -8.48 -6.25 -2.23
CA VAL A 77 -8.23 -6.83 -0.92
C VAL A 77 -8.60 -8.30 -0.85
N TYR A 78 -9.48 -8.77 -1.71
CA TYR A 78 -9.85 -10.17 -1.74
C TYR A 78 -9.13 -10.95 -2.82
N GLN A 79 -8.30 -10.28 -3.60
CA GLN A 79 -7.53 -10.98 -4.61
C GLN A 79 -6.48 -11.85 -3.94
N ILE A 80 -6.46 -13.09 -4.33
CA ILE A 80 -5.51 -14.03 -3.76
C ILE A 80 -4.41 -14.26 -4.77
N SER A 81 -3.19 -13.97 -4.37
CA SER A 81 -2.04 -14.25 -5.22
C SER A 81 -1.81 -15.72 -5.34
N LYS A 82 -1.49 -16.13 -6.51
CA LYS A 82 -1.19 -17.54 -6.71
C LYS A 82 0.24 -17.82 -6.68
#